data_6e4a1f9e2e1be3066049282bc90b5611
#
_entry.id   6e4a1f9e2e1be3066049282bc90b5611
#
_cell.length_a   1.000
_cell.length_b   1.000
_cell.length_c   1.000
_cell.angle_alpha   90.00
_cell.angle_beta   90.00
_cell.angle_gamma   90.00
#
_symmetry.space_group_name_H-M   'P 1'
#
loop_
_entity.id
_entity.type
_entity.pdbx_description
1 polymer ?
#
loop_
_entity_poly.entity_id
_entity_poly.type
_entity_poly.pdbx_seq_one_letter_code
_entity_poly.pdbx_strand_id
1 'polypeptide(L)'
;MARPIREILNSDINYFEKKVNKYKNQQITLKKELKELKKNSAQNVDAILKKLEYLDNLNNTVIRHDRLLEYLKNYAEKYFDEEQEK
;
A
#
# COMPACT_ATOMS: atom_id res chain seq x y z
N MET A 1 0.26 -27.82 16.42
CA MET A 1 -1.13 -27.39 16.18
C MET A 1 -1.18 -26.29 15.17
N ALA A 2 -2.15 -26.36 14.26
CA ALA A 2 -2.34 -25.29 13.28
C ALA A 2 -2.82 -24.01 14.00
N ARG A 3 -2.30 -22.86 13.55
CA ARG A 3 -2.74 -21.57 14.08
C ARG A 3 -4.20 -21.34 13.72
N PRO A 4 -5.01 -20.73 14.59
CA PRO A 4 -6.37 -20.36 14.23
C PRO A 4 -6.40 -19.45 13.01
N ILE A 5 -7.40 -19.62 12.16
CA ILE A 5 -7.59 -18.79 10.95
C ILE A 5 -7.63 -17.32 11.33
N ARG A 6 -8.24 -16.97 12.47
CA ARG A 6 -8.29 -15.60 12.97
C ARG A 6 -6.89 -15.00 13.12
N GLU A 7 -5.95 -15.72 13.72
CA GLU A 7 -4.58 -15.25 13.90
C GLU A 7 -3.87 -15.07 12.56
N ILE A 8 -4.07 -16.00 11.64
CA ILE A 8 -3.48 -15.92 10.30
C ILE A 8 -3.99 -14.70 9.58
N LEU A 9 -5.30 -14.46 9.59
CA LEU A 9 -5.92 -13.30 8.94
C LEU A 9 -5.44 -12.00 9.55
N ASN A 10 -5.39 -11.91 10.89
CA ASN A 10 -4.91 -10.71 11.56
C ASN A 10 -3.44 -10.44 11.25
N SER A 11 -2.62 -11.48 11.20
CA SER A 11 -1.22 -11.36 10.84
C SER A 11 -1.04 -10.83 9.42
N ASP A 12 -1.81 -11.38 8.48
CA ASP A 12 -1.77 -10.95 7.07
C ASP A 12 -2.26 -9.50 6.92
N ILE A 13 -3.36 -9.14 7.59
CA ILE A 13 -3.88 -7.78 7.57
C ILE A 13 -2.82 -6.80 8.09
N ASN A 14 -2.20 -7.10 9.23
CA ASN A 14 -1.15 -6.26 9.80
C ASN A 14 0.04 -6.12 8.85
N TYR A 15 0.44 -7.21 8.20
CA TYR A 15 1.54 -7.20 7.25
C TYR A 15 1.25 -6.25 6.08
N PHE A 16 0.05 -6.37 5.48
CA PHE A 16 -0.33 -5.53 4.35
C PHE A 16 -0.55 -4.07 4.75
N GLU A 17 -1.08 -3.81 5.94
CA GLU A 17 -1.21 -2.45 6.45
C GLU A 17 0.16 -1.76 6.57
N LYS A 18 1.14 -2.45 7.10
CA LYS A 18 2.51 -1.93 7.20
C LYS A 18 3.11 -1.67 5.81
N LYS A 19 2.88 -2.57 4.86
CA LYS A 19 3.34 -2.41 3.48
C LYS A 19 2.70 -1.19 2.82
N VAL A 20 1.38 -1.05 2.94
CA VAL A 20 0.65 0.08 2.37
C VAL A 20 1.16 1.40 2.96
N ASN A 21 1.35 1.46 4.27
CA ASN A 21 1.87 2.66 4.94
C ASN A 21 3.27 3.01 4.44
N LYS A 22 4.13 2.02 4.27
CA LYS A 22 5.48 2.20 3.73
C LYS A 22 5.43 2.81 2.33
N TYR A 23 4.59 2.26 1.46
CA TYR A 23 4.44 2.75 0.09
C TYR A 23 3.84 4.15 0.04
N LYS A 24 2.87 4.46 0.90
CA LYS A 24 2.29 5.81 1.00
C LYS A 24 3.32 6.84 1.44
N ASN A 25 4.19 6.48 2.38
CA ASN A 25 5.29 7.34 2.79
C ASN A 25 6.28 7.57 1.64
N GLN A 26 6.56 6.54 0.85
CA GLN A 26 7.40 6.68 -0.34
C GLN A 26 6.77 7.60 -1.38
N GLN A 27 5.44 7.54 -1.55
CA GLN A 27 4.72 8.46 -2.44
C GLN A 27 4.90 9.92 -2.01
N ILE A 28 4.79 10.18 -0.71
CA ILE A 28 4.96 11.54 -0.16
C ILE A 28 6.37 12.03 -0.44
N THR A 29 7.38 11.21 -0.19
CA THR A 29 8.79 11.54 -0.43
C THR A 29 9.03 11.85 -1.91
N LEU A 30 8.53 11.00 -2.81
CA LEU A 30 8.68 11.20 -4.26
C LEU A 30 8.01 12.48 -4.73
N LYS A 31 6.83 12.80 -4.22
CA LYS A 31 6.13 14.04 -4.58
C LYS A 31 6.93 15.26 -4.15
N LYS A 32 7.55 15.22 -2.97
CA LYS A 32 8.43 16.31 -2.51
C LYS A 32 9.66 16.45 -3.39
N GLU A 33 10.30 15.34 -3.74
CA GLU A 33 11.46 15.34 -4.62
C GLU A 33 11.12 15.89 -6.02
N LEU A 34 9.97 15.49 -6.56
CA LEU A 34 9.49 16.00 -7.84
C LEU A 34 9.23 17.49 -7.80
N LYS A 35 8.66 17.99 -6.70
CA LYS A 35 8.41 19.42 -6.53
C LYS A 35 9.73 20.21 -6.55
N GLU A 36 10.77 19.71 -5.90
CA GLU A 36 12.09 20.33 -5.93
C GLU A 36 12.72 20.29 -7.33
N LEU A 37 12.64 19.16 -8.02
CA LEU A 37 13.19 19.03 -9.36
C LEU A 37 12.49 19.94 -10.38
N LYS A 38 11.19 20.17 -10.21
CA LYS A 38 10.42 21.03 -11.11
C LYS A 38 10.82 22.50 -11.05
N LYS A 39 11.51 22.94 -10.00
CA LYS A 39 12.02 24.31 -9.92
C LYS A 39 13.03 24.61 -11.02
N ASN A 40 13.78 23.60 -11.48
CA ASN A 40 14.71 23.70 -12.61
C ASN A 40 14.41 22.61 -13.63
N SER A 41 13.19 22.61 -14.15
CA SER A 41 12.69 21.51 -15.00
C SER A 41 13.53 21.27 -16.24
N ALA A 42 14.04 22.34 -16.87
CA ALA A 42 14.83 22.21 -18.09
C ALA A 42 16.13 21.39 -17.88
N GLN A 43 16.72 21.47 -16.68
CA GLN A 43 17.95 20.76 -16.36
C GLN A 43 17.69 19.35 -15.81
N ASN A 44 16.46 19.10 -15.33
CA ASN A 44 16.11 17.89 -14.62
C ASN A 44 15.09 17.00 -15.31
N VAL A 45 14.92 17.18 -16.65
CA VAL A 45 13.90 16.46 -17.41
C VAL A 45 14.00 14.95 -17.23
N ASP A 46 15.19 14.38 -17.39
CA ASP A 46 15.37 12.94 -17.29
C ASP A 46 15.07 12.42 -15.88
N ALA A 47 15.54 13.14 -14.87
CA ALA A 47 15.30 12.79 -13.46
C ALA A 47 13.80 12.86 -13.14
N ILE A 48 13.11 13.90 -13.64
CA ILE A 48 11.66 14.06 -13.45
C ILE A 48 10.91 12.90 -14.08
N LEU A 49 11.24 12.55 -15.32
CA LEU A 49 10.58 11.44 -16.04
C LEU A 49 10.75 10.12 -15.32
N LYS A 50 11.95 9.80 -14.85
CA LYS A 50 12.22 8.57 -14.10
C LYS A 50 11.43 8.51 -12.80
N LYS A 51 11.36 9.61 -12.06
CA LYS A 51 10.61 9.67 -10.81
C LYS A 51 9.11 9.58 -11.03
N LEU A 52 8.60 10.19 -12.12
CA LEU A 52 7.19 10.08 -12.48
C LEU A 52 6.82 8.64 -12.81
N GLU A 53 7.66 7.94 -13.57
CA GLU A 53 7.46 6.53 -13.87
C GLU A 53 7.46 5.68 -12.60
N TYR A 54 8.42 5.92 -11.71
CA TYR A 54 8.49 5.21 -10.43
C TYR A 54 7.25 5.50 -9.56
N LEU A 55 6.81 6.76 -9.52
CA LEU A 55 5.61 7.14 -8.77
C LEU A 55 4.36 6.46 -9.34
N ASP A 56 4.24 6.37 -10.66
CA ASP A 56 3.11 5.70 -11.29
C ASP A 56 3.08 4.21 -10.92
N ASN A 57 4.21 3.54 -10.96
CA ASN A 57 4.33 2.14 -10.55
C ASN A 57 3.98 1.97 -9.07
N LEU A 58 4.43 2.89 -8.23
CA LEU A 58 4.16 2.87 -6.80
C LEU A 58 2.67 3.09 -6.52
N ASN A 59 2.03 4.02 -7.24
CA ASN A 59 0.58 4.25 -7.12
C ASN A 59 -0.20 2.98 -7.46
N ASN A 60 0.18 2.28 -8.52
CA ASN A 60 -0.46 1.02 -8.91
C ASN A 60 -0.27 -0.05 -7.84
N THR A 61 0.91 -0.13 -7.26
CA THR A 61 1.20 -1.06 -6.16
C THR A 61 0.33 -0.76 -4.95
N VAL A 62 0.19 0.50 -4.57
CA VAL A 62 -0.66 0.91 -3.44
C VAL A 62 -2.12 0.53 -3.70
N ILE A 63 -2.63 0.80 -4.89
CA ILE A 63 -4.01 0.46 -5.24
C ILE A 63 -4.25 -1.04 -5.11
N ARG A 64 -3.34 -1.86 -5.62
CA ARG A 64 -3.45 -3.33 -5.54
C ARG A 64 -3.44 -3.82 -4.09
N HIS A 65 -2.54 -3.27 -3.28
CA HIS A 65 -2.43 -3.64 -1.87
C HIS A 65 -3.65 -3.18 -1.07
N ASP A 66 -4.17 -1.97 -1.34
CA ASP A 66 -5.38 -1.47 -0.68
C ASP A 66 -6.59 -2.37 -0.99
N ARG A 67 -6.73 -2.80 -2.24
CA ARG A 67 -7.82 -3.70 -2.64
C ARG A 67 -7.71 -5.06 -1.95
N LEU A 68 -6.51 -5.61 -1.91
CA LEU A 68 -6.27 -6.88 -1.22
C LEU A 68 -6.55 -6.75 0.27
N LEU A 69 -6.08 -5.67 0.88
CA LEU A 69 -6.29 -5.41 2.29
C LEU A 69 -7.78 -5.28 2.62
N GLU A 70 -8.53 -4.54 1.80
CA GLU A 70 -9.97 -4.40 1.95
C GLU A 70 -10.68 -5.76 1.86
N TYR A 71 -10.28 -6.58 0.88
CA TYR A 71 -10.81 -7.92 0.73
C TYR A 71 -10.55 -8.78 1.96
N LEU A 72 -9.33 -8.74 2.49
CA LEU A 72 -8.97 -9.51 3.68
C LEU A 72 -9.74 -9.05 4.91
N LYS A 73 -9.91 -7.74 5.09
CA LYS A 73 -10.68 -7.19 6.20
C LYS A 73 -12.14 -7.60 6.13
N ASN A 74 -12.73 -7.52 4.95
CA ASN A 74 -14.12 -7.93 4.74
C ASN A 74 -14.31 -9.43 5.00
N TYR A 75 -13.38 -10.24 4.54
CA TYR A 75 -13.42 -11.67 4.79
C TYR A 75 -13.29 -11.98 6.30
N ALA A 76 -12.39 -11.30 6.97
CA ALA A 76 -12.17 -11.50 8.40
C ALA A 76 -13.42 -11.12 9.21
N GLU A 77 -14.05 -9.98 8.88
CA GLU A 77 -15.28 -9.54 9.51
C GLU A 77 -16.38 -10.59 9.37
N LYS A 78 -16.57 -11.04 8.15
CA LYS A 78 -17.59 -12.05 7.84
C LYS A 78 -17.34 -13.35 8.59
N TYR A 79 -16.09 -13.80 8.62
CA TYR A 79 -15.70 -15.02 9.31
C TYR A 79 -15.94 -14.91 10.83
N PHE A 80 -15.58 -13.76 11.41
CA PHE A 80 -15.74 -13.53 12.84
C PHE A 80 -17.22 -13.43 13.23
N ASP A 81 -18.04 -12.79 12.40
CA ASP A 81 -19.47 -12.72 12.63
C ASP A 81 -20.12 -14.12 12.61
N GLU A 82 -19.75 -14.95 11.66
CA GLU A 82 -20.22 -16.35 11.60
C GLU A 82 -19.79 -17.13 12.82
N GLU A 83 -18.59 -16.91 13.32
CA GLU A 83 -18.08 -17.56 14.52
C GLU A 83 -18.82 -17.11 15.78
N GLN A 84 -19.22 -15.84 15.85
CA GLN A 84 -19.97 -15.30 16.99
C GLN A 84 -21.41 -15.78 17.04
N GLU A 85 -22.02 -16.09 15.92
CA GLU A 85 -23.38 -16.61 15.85
C GLU A 85 -23.49 -18.03 16.34
N LYS A 86 -22.42 -18.74 16.48
CA LYS A 86 -22.39 -20.07 17.05
C LYS A 86 -22.22 -20.02 18.56
#